data_c276378e85f70cf190d8e023506b2dbc
#
_entry.id   c276378e85f70cf190d8e023506b2dbc
#
_cell.length_a   1.000
_cell.length_b   1.000
_cell.length_c   1.000
_cell.angle_alpha   90.00
_cell.angle_beta   90.00
_cell.angle_gamma   90.00
#
_symmetry.space_group_name_H-M   'P 1'
#
loop_
_entity.id
_entity.type
_entity.pdbx_description
1 polymer ?
#
loop_
_entity_poly.entity_id
_entity_poly.type
_entity_poly.pdbx_seq_one_letter_code
_entity_poly.pdbx_strand_id
1 'polypeptide(L)'
;MVKQIQWYPGHMAKAQREIESKVKLVDIVVELVDARAPFSTHNPELDYMIKNKPRLYILTKKDLADPKATDALIAEFKRQGHSAIAVDLKNFKEEKKIVNLCRYQLKEKREKEAARGLKPKPIRALVAGIPNVGKSTFINKIAKRKAAAVGNKPGVTKSQQIIRVDKDFELFDTPGVLEPKFTDINKAMNVALCGSIKMEILPLDDLFIHAIGYLAKHYPEKLKERYNLTIDLDSDWVLPVYDHISDYRHIKKLRGETDYDRVQETFFNDLKNASLGRITWELSDE
;
A
#
# COMPACT_ATOMS: atom_id res chain seq x y z
N MET A 1 13.74 21.69 -11.68
CA MET A 1 12.29 21.89 -11.42
C MET A 1 11.62 20.53 -11.55
N VAL A 2 11.18 19.93 -10.44
CA VAL A 2 10.48 18.65 -10.44
C VAL A 2 9.14 18.87 -11.15
N LYS A 3 8.91 18.25 -12.31
CA LYS A 3 7.61 18.23 -12.98
C LYS A 3 6.61 17.64 -11.99
N GLN A 4 5.59 18.44 -11.61
CA GLN A 4 4.52 17.98 -10.76
C GLN A 4 3.82 16.81 -11.44
N ILE A 5 3.87 15.65 -10.82
CA ILE A 5 3.22 14.44 -11.34
C ILE A 5 1.73 14.58 -11.08
N GLN A 6 0.97 14.98 -12.11
CA GLN A 6 -0.48 15.04 -12.06
C GLN A 6 -1.04 13.68 -12.54
N TRP A 7 -1.56 12.93 -11.61
CA TRP A 7 -2.27 11.67 -11.86
C TRP A 7 -3.71 11.80 -11.41
N TYR A 8 -4.55 12.40 -12.24
CA TYR A 8 -5.97 12.53 -11.91
C TYR A 8 -6.90 12.21 -13.09
N PRO A 9 -7.22 10.93 -13.33
CA PRO A 9 -8.27 10.56 -14.25
C PRO A 9 -9.63 11.03 -13.71
N GLY A 10 -10.54 11.49 -14.59
CA GLY A 10 -11.87 11.99 -14.20
C GLY A 10 -12.73 11.00 -13.38
N HIS A 11 -12.41 9.70 -13.41
CA HIS A 11 -13.06 8.69 -12.58
C HIS A 11 -12.70 8.81 -11.09
N MET A 12 -11.60 9.48 -10.71
CA MET A 12 -11.23 9.65 -9.30
C MET A 12 -12.11 10.66 -8.58
N ALA A 13 -12.53 11.77 -9.23
CA ALA A 13 -13.49 12.69 -8.65
C ALA A 13 -14.84 12.01 -8.37
N LYS A 14 -15.26 11.11 -9.25
CA LYS A 14 -16.45 10.25 -9.03
C LYS A 14 -16.25 9.33 -7.83
N ALA A 15 -15.08 8.70 -7.73
CA ALA A 15 -14.75 7.80 -6.62
C ALA A 15 -14.72 8.51 -5.27
N GLN A 16 -14.19 9.75 -5.20
CA GLN A 16 -14.23 10.58 -3.99
C GLN A 16 -15.66 10.85 -3.53
N ARG A 17 -16.54 11.33 -4.43
CA ARG A 17 -17.97 11.56 -4.12
C ARG A 17 -18.66 10.28 -3.64
N GLU A 18 -18.31 9.15 -4.21
CA GLU A 18 -18.84 7.84 -3.80
C GLU A 18 -18.40 7.49 -2.37
N ILE A 19 -17.14 7.70 -2.02
CA ILE A 19 -16.63 7.50 -0.65
C ILE A 19 -17.33 8.43 0.33
N GLU A 20 -17.43 9.73 0.03
CA GLU A 20 -18.11 10.71 0.89
C GLU A 20 -19.57 10.34 1.17
N SER A 21 -20.29 9.84 0.16
CA SER A 21 -21.67 9.40 0.33
C SER A 21 -21.76 8.16 1.25
N LYS A 22 -20.83 7.22 1.12
CA LYS A 22 -20.80 5.98 1.91
C LYS A 22 -20.31 6.18 3.34
N VAL A 23 -19.36 7.11 3.57
CA VAL A 23 -18.86 7.42 4.92
C VAL A 23 -20.00 7.75 5.88
N LYS A 24 -21.06 8.40 5.42
CA LYS A 24 -22.24 8.72 6.27
C LYS A 24 -23.03 7.49 6.72
N LEU A 25 -22.92 6.38 5.98
CA LEU A 25 -23.70 5.15 6.19
C LEU A 25 -22.98 4.09 7.02
N VAL A 26 -21.70 4.32 7.33
CA VAL A 26 -20.85 3.32 8.00
C VAL A 26 -20.47 3.75 9.40
N ASP A 27 -20.08 2.77 10.23
CA ASP A 27 -19.68 2.98 11.61
C ASP A 27 -18.17 3.17 11.76
N ILE A 28 -17.37 2.52 10.90
CA ILE A 28 -15.91 2.46 10.94
C ILE A 28 -15.35 2.42 9.53
N VAL A 29 -14.14 2.92 9.35
CA VAL A 29 -13.38 2.79 8.12
C VAL A 29 -12.24 1.80 8.31
N VAL A 30 -12.12 0.86 7.39
CA VAL A 30 -11.00 -0.08 7.28
C VAL A 30 -10.15 0.41 6.10
N GLU A 31 -9.05 1.07 6.41
CA GLU A 31 -8.13 1.57 5.39
C GLU A 31 -7.02 0.57 5.14
N LEU A 32 -6.88 0.17 3.87
CA LEU A 32 -5.81 -0.68 3.41
C LEU A 32 -4.64 0.16 2.91
N VAL A 33 -3.46 -0.12 3.46
CA VAL A 33 -2.16 0.44 3.05
C VAL A 33 -1.19 -0.70 2.73
N ASP A 34 -0.15 -0.45 1.96
CA ASP A 34 0.89 -1.46 1.67
C ASP A 34 1.89 -1.52 2.83
N ALA A 35 2.15 -2.70 3.38
CA ALA A 35 3.07 -2.87 4.51
C ALA A 35 4.51 -2.43 4.20
N ARG A 36 4.87 -2.33 2.90
CA ARG A 36 6.20 -1.89 2.46
C ARG A 36 6.38 -0.38 2.52
N ALA A 37 5.27 0.39 2.47
CA ALA A 37 5.29 1.86 2.55
C ALA A 37 3.92 2.35 3.05
N PRO A 38 3.57 2.13 4.33
CA PRO A 38 2.21 2.39 4.81
C PRO A 38 1.85 3.88 4.84
N PHE A 39 2.79 4.77 5.14
CA PHE A 39 2.53 6.21 5.14
C PHE A 39 2.46 6.79 3.72
N SER A 40 3.33 6.32 2.79
CA SER A 40 3.24 6.73 1.38
C SER A 40 1.97 6.21 0.70
N THR A 41 1.49 5.03 1.08
CA THR A 41 0.29 4.42 0.49
C THR A 41 -1.01 4.79 1.23
N HIS A 42 -0.92 5.54 2.30
CA HIS A 42 -2.04 6.25 2.91
C HIS A 42 -2.50 7.41 2.01
N ASN A 43 -3.82 7.58 1.86
CA ASN A 43 -4.37 8.69 1.10
C ASN A 43 -4.88 9.80 2.05
N PRO A 44 -4.21 10.97 2.13
CA PRO A 44 -4.61 12.06 3.03
C PRO A 44 -6.01 12.63 2.71
N GLU A 45 -6.50 12.50 1.47
CA GLU A 45 -7.88 12.90 1.14
C GLU A 45 -8.92 12.12 1.96
N LEU A 46 -8.61 10.89 2.37
CA LEU A 46 -9.50 10.11 3.24
C LEU A 46 -9.67 10.76 4.62
N ASP A 47 -8.66 11.46 5.14
CA ASP A 47 -8.74 12.13 6.46
C ASP A 47 -9.83 13.18 6.47
N TYR A 48 -9.93 13.96 5.40
CA TYR A 48 -10.99 14.97 5.24
C TYR A 48 -12.38 14.35 5.07
N MET A 49 -12.49 13.23 4.35
CA MET A 49 -13.77 12.56 4.09
C MET A 49 -14.29 11.80 5.31
N ILE A 50 -13.40 11.14 6.05
CA ILE A 50 -13.74 10.25 7.17
C ILE A 50 -14.07 11.05 8.42
N LYS A 51 -13.46 12.23 8.59
CA LYS A 51 -13.63 13.08 9.78
C LYS A 51 -13.30 12.30 11.07
N ASN A 52 -14.25 12.26 12.01
CA ASN A 52 -14.08 11.66 13.35
C ASN A 52 -14.53 10.18 13.42
N LYS A 53 -14.65 9.49 12.29
CA LYS A 53 -15.00 8.07 12.35
C LYS A 53 -13.81 7.22 12.80
N PRO A 54 -14.04 6.19 13.62
CA PRO A 54 -13.01 5.22 13.96
C PRO A 54 -12.37 4.63 12.70
N ARG A 55 -11.06 4.40 12.74
CA ARG A 55 -10.29 3.86 11.63
C ARG A 55 -9.44 2.68 12.09
N LEU A 56 -9.47 1.61 11.30
CA LEU A 56 -8.54 0.48 11.42
C LEU A 56 -7.65 0.43 10.19
N TYR A 57 -6.33 0.50 10.38
CA TYR A 57 -5.38 0.31 9.31
C TYR A 57 -5.05 -1.17 9.10
N ILE A 58 -5.13 -1.63 7.86
CA ILE A 58 -4.72 -2.97 7.43
C ILE A 58 -3.50 -2.84 6.54
N LEU A 59 -2.33 -3.22 7.05
CA LEU A 59 -1.09 -3.25 6.29
C LEU A 59 -1.06 -4.54 5.48
N THR A 60 -1.37 -4.46 4.20
CA THR A 60 -1.39 -5.60 3.27
C THR A 60 -0.01 -5.96 2.77
N LYS A 61 0.12 -7.10 2.07
CA LYS A 61 1.39 -7.58 1.49
C LYS A 61 2.51 -7.74 2.54
N LYS A 62 2.16 -8.11 3.75
CA LYS A 62 3.11 -8.43 4.84
C LYS A 62 4.17 -9.45 4.42
N ASP A 63 3.83 -10.35 3.49
CA ASP A 63 4.73 -11.34 2.91
C ASP A 63 5.91 -10.73 2.13
N LEU A 64 5.79 -9.47 1.68
CA LEU A 64 6.81 -8.73 0.92
C LEU A 64 7.56 -7.69 1.75
N ALA A 65 7.05 -7.34 2.94
CA ALA A 65 7.63 -6.31 3.82
C ALA A 65 8.62 -6.89 4.82
N ASP A 66 9.59 -6.08 5.23
CA ASP A 66 10.51 -6.41 6.33
C ASP A 66 9.73 -6.62 7.64
N PRO A 67 9.88 -7.77 8.31
CA PRO A 67 9.12 -8.05 9.53
C PRO A 67 9.40 -7.06 10.67
N LYS A 68 10.67 -6.70 10.89
CA LYS A 68 11.07 -5.79 11.97
C LYS A 68 10.54 -4.38 11.72
N ALA A 69 10.72 -3.87 10.49
CA ALA A 69 10.18 -2.58 10.10
C ALA A 69 8.63 -2.58 10.17
N THR A 70 7.96 -3.65 9.77
CA THR A 70 6.50 -3.78 9.87
C THR A 70 6.01 -3.71 11.31
N ASP A 71 6.68 -4.38 12.25
CA ASP A 71 6.31 -4.34 13.67
C ASP A 71 6.54 -2.94 14.26
N ALA A 72 7.63 -2.26 13.91
CA ALA A 72 7.92 -0.88 14.32
C ALA A 72 6.87 0.10 13.76
N LEU A 73 6.49 -0.02 12.48
CA LEU A 73 5.46 0.80 11.87
C LEU A 73 4.07 0.59 12.50
N ILE A 74 3.72 -0.65 12.87
CA ILE A 74 2.48 -0.91 13.63
C ILE A 74 2.52 -0.24 15.01
N ALA A 75 3.68 -0.27 15.68
CA ALA A 75 3.85 0.43 16.95
C ALA A 75 3.71 1.95 16.79
N GLU A 76 4.22 2.52 15.69
CA GLU A 76 4.06 3.93 15.34
C GLU A 76 2.59 4.30 15.12
N PHE A 77 1.82 3.53 14.34
CA PHE A 77 0.37 3.75 14.23
C PHE A 77 -0.33 3.77 15.59
N LYS A 78 0.06 2.87 16.49
CA LYS A 78 -0.50 2.83 17.86
C LYS A 78 -0.12 4.06 18.68
N ARG A 79 1.12 4.55 18.55
CA ARG A 79 1.60 5.76 19.21
C ARG A 79 0.81 7.00 18.75
N GLN A 80 0.42 7.03 17.47
CA GLN A 80 -0.46 8.04 16.91
C GLN A 80 -1.95 7.87 17.26
N GLY A 81 -2.30 6.89 18.10
CA GLY A 81 -3.67 6.64 18.53
C GLY A 81 -4.50 5.80 17.56
N HIS A 82 -3.87 5.18 16.55
CA HIS A 82 -4.53 4.36 15.56
C HIS A 82 -4.41 2.86 15.83
N SER A 83 -5.43 2.10 15.48
CA SER A 83 -5.34 0.64 15.45
C SER A 83 -4.81 0.18 14.10
N ALA A 84 -3.81 -0.71 14.12
CA ALA A 84 -3.22 -1.27 12.90
C ALA A 84 -2.92 -2.77 13.05
N ILE A 85 -3.00 -3.49 11.93
CA ILE A 85 -2.63 -4.91 11.83
C ILE A 85 -2.06 -5.21 10.45
N ALA A 86 -0.97 -5.98 10.39
CA ALA A 86 -0.41 -6.44 9.12
C ALA A 86 -0.94 -7.83 8.74
N VAL A 87 -1.24 -8.02 7.45
CA VAL A 87 -1.83 -9.25 6.91
C VAL A 87 -1.13 -9.73 5.65
N ASP A 88 -1.02 -11.05 5.51
CA ASP A 88 -0.71 -11.71 4.25
C ASP A 88 -2.02 -12.19 3.61
N LEU A 89 -2.43 -11.55 2.52
CA LEU A 89 -3.66 -11.91 1.83
C LEU A 89 -3.55 -13.23 1.04
N LYS A 90 -2.35 -13.78 0.82
CA LYS A 90 -2.16 -15.10 0.22
C LYS A 90 -2.50 -16.19 1.24
N ASN A 91 -2.06 -16.00 2.50
CA ASN A 91 -2.25 -16.92 3.62
C ASN A 91 -3.11 -16.29 4.74
N PHE A 92 -4.24 -15.70 4.35
CA PHE A 92 -5.08 -14.89 5.25
C PHE A 92 -5.75 -15.71 6.36
N LYS A 93 -5.45 -15.37 7.61
CA LYS A 93 -5.98 -16.02 8.83
C LYS A 93 -6.56 -15.02 9.84
N GLU A 94 -6.43 -13.74 9.58
CA GLU A 94 -6.71 -12.65 10.52
C GLU A 94 -8.18 -12.20 10.54
N GLU A 95 -9.10 -12.85 9.82
CA GLU A 95 -10.51 -12.45 9.71
C GLU A 95 -11.16 -12.15 11.07
N LYS A 96 -11.14 -13.13 11.98
CA LYS A 96 -11.76 -12.97 13.31
C LYS A 96 -11.11 -11.83 14.11
N LYS A 97 -9.78 -11.68 14.01
CA LYS A 97 -9.02 -10.63 14.69
C LYS A 97 -9.43 -9.25 14.19
N ILE A 98 -9.57 -9.07 12.87
CA ILE A 98 -9.97 -7.80 12.25
C ILE A 98 -11.39 -7.42 12.66
N VAL A 99 -12.34 -8.36 12.57
CA VAL A 99 -13.74 -8.12 13.00
C VAL A 99 -13.80 -7.74 14.49
N ASN A 100 -13.02 -8.42 15.34
CA ASN A 100 -12.96 -8.12 16.77
C ASN A 100 -12.32 -6.76 17.06
N LEU A 101 -11.29 -6.34 16.31
CA LEU A 101 -10.71 -5.01 16.42
C LEU A 101 -11.73 -3.92 16.03
N CYS A 102 -12.54 -4.13 15.00
CA CYS A 102 -13.62 -3.22 14.64
C CYS A 102 -14.68 -3.14 15.74
N ARG A 103 -15.08 -4.28 16.32
CA ARG A 103 -16.02 -4.33 17.46
C ARG A 103 -15.49 -3.59 18.67
N TYR A 104 -14.21 -3.79 18.99
CA TYR A 104 -13.55 -3.14 20.12
C TYR A 104 -13.55 -1.61 19.98
N GLN A 105 -13.19 -1.09 18.80
CA GLN A 105 -13.19 0.36 18.55
C GLN A 105 -14.60 0.99 18.62
N LEU A 106 -15.63 0.20 18.41
CA LEU A 106 -17.02 0.67 18.46
C LEU A 106 -17.72 0.37 19.82
N LYS A 107 -16.99 -0.19 20.79
CA LYS A 107 -17.55 -0.64 22.07
C LYS A 107 -18.32 0.46 22.78
N GLU A 108 -17.70 1.59 23.04
CA GLU A 108 -18.32 2.72 23.74
C GLU A 108 -19.57 3.25 23.01
N LYS A 109 -19.52 3.34 21.69
CA LYS A 109 -20.66 3.75 20.86
C LYS A 109 -21.81 2.78 21.06
N ARG A 110 -21.54 1.47 21.01
CA ARG A 110 -22.54 0.41 21.15
C ARG A 110 -23.16 0.36 22.55
N GLU A 111 -22.36 0.57 23.59
CA GLU A 111 -22.83 0.67 24.97
C GLU A 111 -23.77 1.87 25.15
N LYS A 112 -23.41 3.05 24.58
CA LYS A 112 -24.29 4.23 24.59
C LYS A 112 -25.59 4.01 23.81
N GLU A 113 -25.56 3.31 22.67
CA GLU A 113 -26.74 2.97 21.88
C GLU A 113 -27.65 2.00 22.67
N ALA A 114 -27.08 0.97 23.29
CA ALA A 114 -27.82 0.01 24.12
C ALA A 114 -28.48 0.68 25.35
N ALA A 115 -27.77 1.58 26.04
CA ALA A 115 -28.30 2.34 27.16
C ALA A 115 -29.50 3.22 26.78
N ARG A 116 -29.58 3.62 25.49
CA ARG A 116 -30.74 4.35 24.93
C ARG A 116 -31.88 3.43 24.43
N GLY A 117 -31.78 2.11 24.66
CA GLY A 117 -32.78 1.13 24.22
C GLY A 117 -32.79 0.86 22.71
N LEU A 118 -31.72 1.26 21.97
CA LEU A 118 -31.64 1.02 20.52
C LEU A 118 -31.33 -0.45 20.24
N LYS A 119 -32.05 -1.03 19.28
CA LYS A 119 -31.78 -2.42 18.84
C LYS A 119 -30.42 -2.54 18.19
N PRO A 120 -29.63 -3.60 18.47
CA PRO A 120 -28.37 -3.84 17.83
C PRO A 120 -28.50 -3.91 16.31
N LYS A 121 -27.68 -3.14 15.58
CA LYS A 121 -27.58 -3.17 14.12
C LYS A 121 -26.23 -3.79 13.72
N PRO A 122 -26.13 -4.42 12.53
CA PRO A 122 -24.84 -4.85 12.02
C PRO A 122 -23.85 -3.67 11.97
N ILE A 123 -22.58 -3.94 12.32
CA ILE A 123 -21.48 -2.99 12.11
C ILE A 123 -21.26 -2.87 10.62
N ARG A 124 -21.23 -1.65 10.14
CA ARG A 124 -20.93 -1.31 8.75
C ARG A 124 -19.54 -0.74 8.65
N ALA A 125 -18.65 -1.42 7.95
CA ALA A 125 -17.28 -1.00 7.74
C ALA A 125 -17.05 -0.63 6.27
N LEU A 126 -16.52 0.58 6.02
CA LEU A 126 -16.09 1.01 4.69
C LEU A 126 -14.69 0.52 4.43
N VAL A 127 -14.45 -0.19 3.34
CA VAL A 127 -13.11 -0.58 2.91
C VAL A 127 -12.58 0.46 1.93
N ALA A 128 -11.53 1.17 2.32
CA ALA A 128 -10.90 2.23 1.55
C ALA A 128 -9.41 1.95 1.33
N GLY A 129 -8.77 2.71 0.45
CA GLY A 129 -7.33 2.65 0.16
C GLY A 129 -7.03 2.94 -1.30
N ILE A 130 -5.76 3.10 -1.63
CA ILE A 130 -5.29 3.40 -2.97
C ILE A 130 -5.49 2.22 -3.95
N PRO A 131 -5.38 2.43 -5.28
CA PRO A 131 -5.41 1.34 -6.25
C PRO A 131 -4.33 0.28 -5.95
N ASN A 132 -4.58 -0.97 -6.32
CA ASN A 132 -3.65 -2.11 -6.22
C ASN A 132 -3.11 -2.44 -4.81
N VAL A 133 -3.64 -1.82 -3.75
CA VAL A 133 -3.27 -2.12 -2.36
C VAL A 133 -3.85 -3.46 -1.86
N GLY A 134 -4.78 -4.07 -2.61
CA GLY A 134 -5.36 -5.38 -2.30
C GLY A 134 -6.80 -5.35 -1.77
N LYS A 135 -7.56 -4.24 -1.93
CA LYS A 135 -8.94 -4.10 -1.43
C LYS A 135 -9.87 -5.25 -1.83
N SER A 136 -10.02 -5.51 -3.12
CA SER A 136 -10.91 -6.57 -3.61
C SER A 136 -10.47 -7.96 -3.14
N THR A 137 -9.16 -8.19 -3.05
CA THR A 137 -8.61 -9.43 -2.49
C THR A 137 -8.95 -9.57 -1.02
N PHE A 138 -8.77 -8.52 -0.22
CA PHE A 138 -9.13 -8.48 1.19
C PHE A 138 -10.62 -8.76 1.40
N ILE A 139 -11.48 -8.06 0.67
CA ILE A 139 -12.94 -8.23 0.75
C ILE A 139 -13.34 -9.68 0.44
N ASN A 140 -12.78 -10.27 -0.62
CA ASN A 140 -13.08 -11.66 -0.99
C ASN A 140 -12.60 -12.65 0.07
N LYS A 141 -11.42 -12.41 0.66
CA LYS A 141 -10.86 -13.27 1.71
C LYS A 141 -11.68 -13.19 3.00
N ILE A 142 -12.02 -12.00 3.46
CA ILE A 142 -12.79 -11.82 4.71
C ILE A 142 -14.25 -12.29 4.54
N ALA A 143 -14.84 -12.14 3.35
CA ALA A 143 -16.18 -12.63 3.02
C ALA A 143 -16.22 -14.13 2.69
N LYS A 144 -15.08 -14.81 2.58
CA LYS A 144 -14.93 -16.23 2.19
C LYS A 144 -15.64 -16.60 0.88
N ARG A 145 -15.81 -15.63 -0.02
CA ARG A 145 -16.46 -15.79 -1.33
C ARG A 145 -15.98 -14.73 -2.32
N LYS A 146 -16.22 -14.97 -3.61
CA LYS A 146 -15.96 -13.97 -4.66
C LYS A 146 -17.05 -12.88 -4.62
N ALA A 147 -16.91 -11.92 -3.73
CA ALA A 147 -17.87 -10.84 -3.52
C ALA A 147 -17.45 -9.55 -4.26
N ALA A 148 -16.16 -9.37 -4.55
CA ALA A 148 -15.64 -8.21 -5.26
C ALA A 148 -14.82 -8.64 -6.48
N ALA A 149 -14.85 -7.83 -7.55
CA ALA A 149 -14.04 -8.07 -8.74
C ALA A 149 -12.56 -7.76 -8.47
N VAL A 150 -11.67 -8.69 -8.82
CA VAL A 150 -10.22 -8.55 -8.66
C VAL A 150 -9.60 -8.24 -10.03
N GLY A 151 -8.79 -7.20 -10.12
CA GLY A 151 -8.06 -6.85 -11.33
C GLY A 151 -7.08 -5.71 -11.11
N ASN A 152 -6.00 -5.69 -11.91
CA ASN A 152 -4.96 -4.65 -11.86
C ASN A 152 -5.32 -3.40 -12.68
N LYS A 153 -6.58 -3.27 -13.11
CA LYS A 153 -7.04 -2.10 -13.89
C LYS A 153 -7.80 -1.12 -12.99
N PRO A 154 -7.55 0.17 -13.05
CA PRO A 154 -8.36 1.19 -12.38
C PRO A 154 -9.82 1.11 -12.84
N GLY A 155 -10.78 1.28 -11.92
CA GLY A 155 -12.21 1.33 -12.25
C GLY A 155 -12.94 -0.02 -12.39
N VAL A 156 -12.37 -1.12 -11.89
CA VAL A 156 -12.99 -2.46 -11.95
C VAL A 156 -14.27 -2.57 -11.11
N THR A 157 -14.38 -1.81 -10.02
CA THR A 157 -15.56 -1.83 -9.15
C THR A 157 -16.63 -0.88 -9.70
N LYS A 158 -17.68 -1.44 -10.30
CA LYS A 158 -18.74 -0.68 -11.03
C LYS A 158 -20.03 -0.45 -10.26
N SER A 159 -20.26 -1.05 -9.09
CA SER A 159 -21.52 -0.94 -8.34
C SER A 159 -21.31 -0.94 -6.83
N GLN A 160 -22.24 -0.27 -6.12
CA GLN A 160 -22.28 -0.30 -4.66
C GLN A 160 -22.63 -1.71 -4.20
N GLN A 161 -21.68 -2.40 -3.57
CA GLN A 161 -21.91 -3.71 -3.00
C GLN A 161 -21.80 -3.64 -1.49
N ILE A 162 -22.92 -4.00 -0.79
CA ILE A 162 -22.89 -4.34 0.64
C ILE A 162 -22.59 -5.83 0.71
N ILE A 163 -21.50 -6.17 1.38
CA ILE A 163 -21.00 -7.53 1.46
C ILE A 163 -21.13 -7.98 2.90
N ARG A 164 -22.04 -8.91 3.15
CA ARG A 164 -22.23 -9.50 4.48
C ARG A 164 -21.10 -10.50 4.75
N VAL A 165 -20.34 -10.22 5.81
CA VAL A 165 -19.25 -11.07 6.30
C VAL A 165 -19.76 -12.02 7.39
N ASP A 166 -20.55 -11.48 8.33
CA ASP A 166 -21.15 -12.21 9.44
C ASP A 166 -22.59 -11.66 9.67
N LYS A 167 -23.35 -12.27 10.61
CA LYS A 167 -24.72 -11.83 10.94
C LYS A 167 -24.79 -10.37 11.41
N ASP A 168 -23.72 -9.88 12.02
CA ASP A 168 -23.62 -8.55 12.62
C ASP A 168 -22.46 -7.70 12.05
N PHE A 169 -21.89 -8.07 10.87
CA PHE A 169 -20.79 -7.35 10.23
C PHE A 169 -20.93 -7.29 8.70
N GLU A 170 -20.96 -6.08 8.17
CA GLU A 170 -21.13 -5.78 6.74
C GLU A 170 -19.96 -4.90 6.24
N LEU A 171 -19.47 -5.17 5.03
CA LEU A 171 -18.48 -4.36 4.33
C LEU A 171 -19.11 -3.59 3.18
N PHE A 172 -18.65 -2.35 3.01
CA PHE A 172 -18.91 -1.51 1.86
C PHE A 172 -17.64 -1.39 1.04
N ASP A 173 -17.66 -1.91 -0.20
CA ASP A 173 -16.54 -1.76 -1.12
C ASP A 173 -16.50 -0.35 -1.72
N THR A 174 -15.28 0.18 -1.92
CA THR A 174 -15.06 1.45 -2.58
C THR A 174 -14.05 1.31 -3.71
N PRO A 175 -14.16 2.14 -4.76
CA PRO A 175 -13.08 2.30 -5.72
C PRO A 175 -11.77 2.71 -5.04
N GLY A 176 -10.63 2.33 -5.64
CA GLY A 176 -9.33 2.86 -5.20
C GLY A 176 -9.20 4.32 -5.52
N VAL A 177 -8.80 5.12 -4.54
CA VAL A 177 -8.60 6.57 -4.71
C VAL A 177 -7.19 6.92 -4.29
N LEU A 178 -6.48 7.60 -5.18
CA LEU A 178 -5.20 8.25 -4.93
C LEU A 178 -5.42 9.75 -4.73
N GLU A 179 -4.49 10.38 -4.04
CA GLU A 179 -4.43 11.84 -4.00
C GLU A 179 -4.27 12.41 -5.43
N PRO A 180 -4.88 13.56 -5.72
CA PRO A 180 -4.85 14.15 -7.07
C PRO A 180 -3.44 14.50 -7.54
N LYS A 181 -2.54 14.77 -6.60
CA LYS A 181 -1.21 15.26 -6.86
C LYS A 181 -0.29 14.87 -5.71
N PHE A 182 0.83 14.23 -6.04
CA PHE A 182 1.90 14.03 -5.07
C PHE A 182 2.70 15.33 -4.93
N THR A 183 2.73 15.87 -3.72
CA THR A 183 3.58 17.02 -3.36
C THR A 183 4.97 16.58 -2.95
N ASP A 184 5.11 15.35 -2.48
CA ASP A 184 6.36 14.70 -2.11
C ASP A 184 6.74 13.66 -3.17
N ILE A 185 7.89 13.85 -3.80
CA ILE A 185 8.41 12.96 -4.83
C ILE A 185 8.79 11.59 -4.26
N ASN A 186 9.35 11.53 -3.04
CA ASN A 186 9.71 10.27 -2.39
C ASN A 186 8.48 9.41 -2.13
N LYS A 187 7.39 10.05 -1.69
CA LYS A 187 6.10 9.39 -1.55
C LYS A 187 5.61 8.80 -2.87
N ALA A 188 5.69 9.56 -3.97
CA ALA A 188 5.31 9.06 -5.30
C ALA A 188 6.17 7.87 -5.73
N MET A 189 7.50 7.92 -5.48
CA MET A 189 8.42 6.83 -5.78
C MET A 189 8.08 5.57 -4.97
N ASN A 190 7.85 5.70 -3.67
CA ASN A 190 7.46 4.58 -2.82
C ASN A 190 6.13 3.94 -3.27
N VAL A 191 5.13 4.77 -3.65
CA VAL A 191 3.84 4.29 -4.18
C VAL A 191 4.04 3.53 -5.50
N ALA A 192 4.97 3.96 -6.37
CA ALA A 192 5.32 3.27 -7.60
C ALA A 192 6.04 1.94 -7.34
N LEU A 193 7.03 1.92 -6.43
CA LEU A 193 7.74 0.70 -6.00
C LEU A 193 6.80 -0.32 -5.37
N CYS A 194 5.73 0.13 -4.71
CA CYS A 194 4.65 -0.72 -4.22
C CYS A 194 3.69 -1.22 -5.33
N GLY A 195 3.82 -0.72 -6.57
CA GLY A 195 2.97 -1.10 -7.71
C GLY A 195 1.55 -0.52 -7.65
N SER A 196 1.34 0.55 -6.89
CA SER A 196 0.02 1.21 -6.78
C SER A 196 -0.22 2.22 -7.90
N ILE A 197 0.83 2.74 -8.51
CA ILE A 197 0.84 3.47 -9.79
C ILE A 197 1.78 2.77 -10.76
N LYS A 198 1.64 3.10 -12.05
CA LYS A 198 2.57 2.60 -13.07
C LYS A 198 3.92 3.27 -12.91
N MET A 199 5.00 2.50 -12.94
CA MET A 199 6.37 3.03 -12.80
C MET A 199 6.72 3.99 -13.94
N GLU A 200 6.20 3.75 -15.15
CA GLU A 200 6.46 4.56 -16.36
C GLU A 200 5.87 5.99 -16.28
N ILE A 201 5.13 6.30 -15.25
CA ILE A 201 4.65 7.68 -14.96
C ILE A 201 5.77 8.54 -14.40
N LEU A 202 6.75 7.90 -13.77
CA LEU A 202 7.96 8.54 -13.22
C LEU A 202 9.13 8.38 -14.18
N PRO A 203 10.12 9.28 -14.13
CA PRO A 203 11.41 9.03 -14.76
C PRO A 203 12.02 7.75 -14.15
N LEU A 204 12.22 6.72 -14.98
CA LEU A 204 12.71 5.43 -14.49
C LEU A 204 14.11 5.50 -13.89
N ASP A 205 14.96 6.40 -14.43
CA ASP A 205 16.29 6.66 -13.86
C ASP A 205 16.18 7.18 -12.41
N ASP A 206 15.33 8.17 -12.17
CA ASP A 206 15.13 8.74 -10.84
C ASP A 206 14.58 7.67 -9.87
N LEU A 207 13.65 6.83 -10.35
CA LEU A 207 13.08 5.74 -9.55
C LEU A 207 14.12 4.66 -9.22
N PHE A 208 15.01 4.33 -10.19
CA PHE A 208 16.12 3.39 -9.99
C PHE A 208 17.10 3.93 -8.97
N ILE A 209 17.54 5.20 -9.12
CA ILE A 209 18.46 5.87 -8.20
C ILE A 209 17.86 5.91 -6.79
N HIS A 210 16.59 6.30 -6.64
CA HIS A 210 15.89 6.31 -5.36
C HIS A 210 15.90 4.92 -4.71
N ALA A 211 15.52 3.89 -5.46
CA ALA A 211 15.43 2.53 -4.94
C ALA A 211 16.81 1.95 -4.54
N ILE A 212 17.82 2.11 -5.40
CA ILE A 212 19.17 1.63 -5.13
C ILE A 212 19.79 2.38 -3.95
N GLY A 213 19.68 3.72 -3.92
CA GLY A 213 20.19 4.54 -2.81
C GLY A 213 19.56 4.17 -1.48
N TYR A 214 18.25 3.95 -1.46
CA TYR A 214 17.54 3.47 -0.27
C TYR A 214 18.03 2.09 0.18
N LEU A 215 18.18 1.15 -0.76
CA LEU A 215 18.70 -0.19 -0.45
C LEU A 215 20.14 -0.17 0.02
N ALA A 216 21.00 0.66 -0.56
CA ALA A 216 22.39 0.81 -0.14
C ALA A 216 22.48 1.31 1.31
N LYS A 217 21.60 2.23 1.70
CA LYS A 217 21.55 2.81 3.05
C LYS A 217 20.96 1.84 4.09
N HIS A 218 19.86 1.16 3.77
CA HIS A 218 19.05 0.43 4.77
C HIS A 218 19.11 -1.09 4.63
N TYR A 219 19.49 -1.63 3.46
CA TYR A 219 19.53 -3.06 3.14
C TYR A 219 20.75 -3.43 2.29
N PRO A 220 21.98 -3.00 2.66
CA PRO A 220 23.17 -3.23 1.84
C PRO A 220 23.46 -4.72 1.62
N GLU A 221 23.11 -5.58 2.59
CA GLU A 221 23.26 -7.02 2.49
C GLU A 221 22.44 -7.61 1.33
N LYS A 222 21.26 -7.05 1.03
CA LYS A 222 20.39 -7.52 -0.07
C LYS A 222 20.98 -7.23 -1.44
N LEU A 223 21.63 -6.07 -1.60
CA LEU A 223 22.37 -5.74 -2.81
C LEU A 223 23.59 -6.66 -2.98
N LYS A 224 24.30 -6.95 -1.88
CA LYS A 224 25.43 -7.85 -1.88
C LYS A 224 25.02 -9.27 -2.21
N GLU A 225 23.97 -9.79 -1.61
CA GLU A 225 23.44 -11.14 -1.87
C GLU A 225 22.95 -11.30 -3.31
N ARG A 226 22.22 -10.29 -3.85
CA ARG A 226 21.57 -10.41 -5.16
C ARG A 226 22.49 -10.09 -6.34
N TYR A 227 23.36 -9.09 -6.19
CA TYR A 227 24.18 -8.54 -7.26
C TYR A 227 25.68 -8.55 -6.95
N ASN A 228 26.10 -9.07 -5.80
CA ASN A 228 27.46 -8.94 -5.27
C ASN A 228 27.92 -7.47 -5.26
N LEU A 229 27.02 -6.54 -4.94
CA LEU A 229 27.17 -5.10 -5.04
C LEU A 229 27.32 -4.47 -3.65
N THR A 230 28.34 -3.64 -3.49
CA THR A 230 28.52 -2.73 -2.34
C THR A 230 28.65 -1.31 -2.90
N ILE A 231 27.93 -0.35 -2.33
CA ILE A 231 27.86 1.02 -2.81
C ILE A 231 28.41 1.95 -1.73
N ASP A 232 29.33 2.80 -2.11
CA ASP A 232 29.74 3.98 -1.35
C ASP A 232 28.89 5.17 -1.79
N LEU A 233 27.95 5.59 -0.94
CA LEU A 233 27.01 6.67 -1.23
C LEU A 233 27.67 8.08 -1.27
N ASP A 234 28.90 8.21 -0.76
CA ASP A 234 29.67 9.47 -0.78
C ASP A 234 30.43 9.65 -2.11
N SER A 235 30.42 8.63 -2.98
CA SER A 235 31.05 8.64 -4.31
C SER A 235 30.03 8.92 -5.42
N ASP A 236 30.51 9.09 -6.66
CA ASP A 236 29.66 9.05 -7.86
C ASP A 236 29.36 7.58 -8.22
N TRP A 237 28.33 7.04 -7.59
CA TRP A 237 27.99 5.61 -7.63
C TRP A 237 27.01 5.21 -8.73
N VAL A 238 26.29 6.17 -9.35
CA VAL A 238 25.14 5.85 -10.22
C VAL A 238 25.56 5.02 -11.44
N LEU A 239 26.48 5.54 -12.28
CA LEU A 239 26.96 4.81 -13.46
C LEU A 239 27.72 3.53 -13.10
N PRO A 240 28.65 3.52 -12.12
CA PRO A 240 29.28 2.29 -11.64
C PRO A 240 28.32 1.18 -11.21
N VAL A 241 27.18 1.52 -10.62
CA VAL A 241 26.16 0.52 -10.24
C VAL A 241 25.49 -0.11 -11.45
N TYR A 242 25.14 0.70 -12.45
CA TYR A 242 24.61 0.16 -13.72
C TYR A 242 25.59 -0.79 -14.40
N ASP A 243 26.85 -0.38 -14.52
CA ASP A 243 27.89 -1.19 -15.15
C ASP A 243 28.13 -2.49 -14.37
N HIS A 244 28.19 -2.42 -13.04
CA HIS A 244 28.36 -3.59 -12.18
C HIS A 244 27.20 -4.60 -12.35
N ILE A 245 25.94 -4.13 -12.27
CA ILE A 245 24.78 -5.00 -12.46
C ILE A 245 24.75 -5.58 -13.88
N SER A 246 25.10 -4.77 -14.89
CA SER A 246 25.21 -5.19 -16.27
C SER A 246 26.22 -6.32 -16.46
N ASP A 247 27.42 -6.18 -15.88
CA ASP A 247 28.48 -7.19 -15.95
C ASP A 247 28.08 -8.45 -15.19
N TYR A 248 27.61 -8.30 -13.97
CA TYR A 248 27.24 -9.43 -13.10
C TYR A 248 26.06 -10.25 -13.66
N ARG A 249 25.11 -9.61 -14.35
CA ARG A 249 23.92 -10.26 -14.95
C ARG A 249 24.06 -10.55 -16.43
N HIS A 250 25.22 -10.24 -17.02
CA HIS A 250 25.52 -10.41 -18.46
C HIS A 250 24.52 -9.67 -19.36
N ILE A 251 24.19 -8.41 -18.97
CA ILE A 251 23.25 -7.55 -19.67
C ILE A 251 24.03 -6.53 -20.52
N LYS A 252 24.37 -6.90 -21.76
CA LYS A 252 25.14 -6.07 -22.68
C LYS A 252 24.43 -5.90 -24.03
N LYS A 253 24.63 -4.74 -24.67
CA LYS A 253 24.30 -4.53 -26.08
C LYS A 253 25.28 -5.28 -26.99
N LEU A 254 24.93 -5.39 -28.27
CA LEU A 254 25.72 -6.13 -29.26
C LEU A 254 27.20 -5.71 -29.35
N ARG A 255 27.54 -4.44 -28.99
CA ARG A 255 28.92 -3.93 -28.96
C ARG A 255 29.60 -4.03 -27.61
N GLY A 256 29.03 -4.74 -26.64
CA GLY A 256 29.58 -4.89 -25.29
C GLY A 256 29.29 -3.72 -24.34
N GLU A 257 28.55 -2.71 -24.77
CA GLU A 257 28.14 -1.58 -23.95
C GLU A 257 27.04 -1.99 -22.94
N THR A 258 26.97 -1.28 -21.82
CA THR A 258 25.91 -1.47 -20.82
C THR A 258 24.53 -1.15 -21.44
N ASP A 259 23.57 -2.04 -21.26
CA ASP A 259 22.18 -1.82 -21.63
C ASP A 259 21.40 -1.30 -20.40
N TYR A 260 21.42 0.02 -20.23
CA TYR A 260 20.84 0.70 -19.05
C TYR A 260 19.36 0.38 -18.85
N ASP A 261 18.57 0.41 -19.93
CA ASP A 261 17.12 0.12 -19.87
C ASP A 261 16.87 -1.30 -19.37
N ARG A 262 17.64 -2.25 -19.87
CA ARG A 262 17.52 -3.65 -19.50
C ARG A 262 18.04 -3.95 -18.09
N VAL A 263 19.00 -3.18 -17.59
CA VAL A 263 19.43 -3.23 -16.18
C VAL A 263 18.29 -2.77 -15.28
N GLN A 264 17.65 -1.65 -15.59
CA GLN A 264 16.50 -1.15 -14.83
C GLN A 264 15.34 -2.16 -14.84
N GLU A 265 14.97 -2.67 -16.00
CA GLU A 265 13.92 -3.69 -16.13
C GLU A 265 14.22 -4.92 -15.27
N THR A 266 15.45 -5.41 -15.30
CA THR A 266 15.89 -6.56 -14.49
C THR A 266 15.78 -6.25 -13.00
N PHE A 267 16.23 -5.08 -12.56
CA PHE A 267 16.16 -4.66 -11.17
C PHE A 267 14.70 -4.53 -10.68
N PHE A 268 13.84 -3.85 -11.44
CA PHE A 268 12.43 -3.70 -11.06
C PHE A 268 11.67 -5.03 -11.08
N ASN A 269 12.02 -5.94 -11.97
CA ASN A 269 11.49 -7.31 -11.95
C ASN A 269 11.95 -8.08 -10.72
N ASP A 270 13.20 -7.92 -10.29
CA ASP A 270 13.72 -8.53 -9.06
C ASP A 270 12.99 -7.99 -7.81
N LEU A 271 12.71 -6.69 -7.76
CA LEU A 271 11.88 -6.09 -6.70
C LEU A 271 10.45 -6.65 -6.71
N LYS A 272 9.81 -6.68 -7.88
CA LYS A 272 8.44 -7.16 -8.06
C LYS A 272 8.26 -8.63 -7.67
N ASN A 273 9.25 -9.45 -7.96
CA ASN A 273 9.26 -10.87 -7.68
C ASN A 273 9.82 -11.21 -6.29
N ALA A 274 10.15 -10.20 -5.49
CA ALA A 274 10.79 -10.34 -4.17
C ALA A 274 12.12 -11.11 -4.21
N SER A 275 12.84 -11.08 -5.34
CA SER A 275 14.18 -11.72 -5.49
C SER A 275 15.25 -11.05 -4.64
N LEU A 276 15.02 -9.80 -4.20
CA LEU A 276 15.81 -9.06 -3.20
C LEU A 276 15.33 -9.34 -1.76
N GLY A 277 14.36 -10.25 -1.58
CA GLY A 277 13.75 -10.52 -0.29
C GLY A 277 12.74 -9.46 0.15
N ARG A 278 12.43 -9.45 1.45
CA ARG A 278 11.44 -8.53 2.04
C ARG A 278 12.04 -7.17 2.27
N ILE A 279 11.39 -6.12 1.76
CA ILE A 279 11.86 -4.72 1.82
C ILE A 279 10.72 -3.83 2.28
N THR A 280 11.03 -2.87 3.13
CA THR A 280 10.11 -1.79 3.52
C THR A 280 10.78 -0.47 3.15
N TRP A 281 10.05 0.40 2.43
CA TRP A 281 10.52 1.67 1.87
C TRP A 281 10.33 2.86 2.81
N GLU A 282 9.92 2.60 4.04
CA GLU A 282 9.72 3.59 5.10
C GLU A 282 10.12 2.96 6.43
N LEU A 283 10.83 3.69 7.25
CA LEU A 283 11.19 3.29 8.61
C LEU A 283 10.51 4.22 9.61
N SER A 284 10.25 3.71 10.81
CA SER A 284 9.54 4.45 11.87
C SER A 284 10.31 5.66 12.41
N ASP A 285 11.61 5.72 12.15
CA ASP A 285 12.53 6.72 12.70
C ASP A 285 12.94 7.78 11.66
N GLU A 286 12.37 7.76 10.47
CA GLU A 286 12.47 8.75 9.40
C GLU A 286 11.21 9.59 9.31
#